data_0e1eacb19827d389df87e63b9edf506e
#
_entry.id   0e1eacb19827d389df87e63b9edf506e
#
_cell.length_a   1.000
_cell.length_b   1.000
_cell.length_c   1.000
_cell.angle_alpha   90.00
_cell.angle_beta   90.00
_cell.angle_gamma   90.00
#
_symmetry.space_group_name_H-M   'P 1'
#
loop_
_entity.id
_entity.type
_entity.pdbx_description
1 polymer ?
#
loop_
_entity_poly.entity_id
_entity_poly.type
_entity_poly.pdbx_seq_one_letter_code
_entity_poly.pdbx_strand_id
1 'polypeptide(L)'
;QRIEKFGLRLKEELDYDVVNVEQDHRYRDFWQTYHQLMERKGVTVQLAKIEMRRRLTLIGAMLLHKGEVDGLICGTWGTTQQHLVHIDQVIGKAEGGSPSTQQDVRIYACMNALMLPGRQVFLVDTHVNHDPSAEELCEITVMAAEEMLRFGIQPKAALLSHSNFGNSDQPSAVKMRRTLALLREQAPWLEVDGEMHGDLALDGAARKALMPNSTVSGDANLLVFPNMDAANIAYNLLKTAAGGNIAIGPVLLGAAKPVHV
;
A
#
# COMPACT_ATOMS: atom_id res chain seq x y z
N GLN A 1 -13.87 -16.14 -22.40
CA GLN A 1 -14.08 -14.85 -23.12
C GLN A 1 -12.90 -13.88 -23.03
N ARG A 2 -12.39 -13.47 -21.83
CA ARG A 2 -11.20 -12.57 -21.74
C ARG A 2 -9.91 -13.31 -22.06
N ILE A 3 -9.75 -14.53 -21.59
CA ILE A 3 -8.60 -15.40 -21.89
C ILE A 3 -8.43 -15.58 -23.38
N GLU A 4 -9.50 -15.92 -24.07
CA GLU A 4 -9.54 -16.05 -25.55
C GLU A 4 -9.27 -14.70 -26.25
N LYS A 5 -9.93 -13.62 -25.78
CA LYS A 5 -9.77 -12.27 -26.35
C LYS A 5 -8.33 -11.78 -26.31
N PHE A 6 -7.57 -12.12 -25.26
CA PHE A 6 -6.17 -11.76 -25.11
C PHE A 6 -5.19 -12.83 -25.61
N GLY A 7 -5.69 -13.93 -26.20
CA GLY A 7 -4.83 -15.00 -26.72
C GLY A 7 -4.01 -15.71 -25.65
N LEU A 8 -4.49 -15.73 -24.39
CA LEU A 8 -3.80 -16.40 -23.31
C LEU A 8 -3.96 -17.93 -23.43
N ARG A 9 -2.89 -18.67 -23.13
CA ARG A 9 -2.88 -20.14 -23.20
C ARG A 9 -3.34 -20.82 -21.90
N LEU A 10 -4.17 -20.16 -21.11
CA LEU A 10 -4.70 -20.66 -19.83
C LEU A 10 -5.91 -21.55 -20.06
N LYS A 11 -5.96 -22.70 -19.39
CA LYS A 11 -7.05 -23.69 -19.46
C LYS A 11 -7.70 -23.81 -18.08
N GLU A 12 -9.05 -23.76 -18.06
CA GLU A 12 -9.84 -24.02 -16.88
C GLU A 12 -9.58 -25.44 -16.36
N GLU A 13 -9.65 -25.64 -15.07
CA GLU A 13 -9.35 -26.89 -14.33
C GLU A 13 -7.87 -27.33 -14.37
N LEU A 14 -7.01 -26.72 -15.18
CA LEU A 14 -5.60 -27.04 -15.29
C LEU A 14 -4.74 -25.91 -14.74
N ASP A 15 -5.01 -24.67 -15.19
CA ASP A 15 -4.23 -23.48 -14.87
C ASP A 15 -4.99 -22.52 -13.94
N TYR A 16 -6.31 -22.63 -13.87
CA TYR A 16 -7.15 -21.83 -12.98
C TYR A 16 -8.53 -22.50 -12.75
N ASP A 17 -9.13 -22.20 -11.61
CA ASP A 17 -10.49 -22.58 -11.25
C ASP A 17 -11.43 -21.38 -11.26
N VAL A 18 -12.68 -21.58 -11.66
CA VAL A 18 -13.74 -20.58 -11.63
C VAL A 18 -14.65 -20.79 -10.43
N VAL A 19 -14.68 -19.83 -9.52
CA VAL A 19 -15.61 -19.85 -8.38
C VAL A 19 -16.96 -19.28 -8.83
N ASN A 20 -17.94 -20.17 -9.02
CA ASN A 20 -19.33 -19.79 -9.26
C ASN A 20 -20.11 -19.79 -7.94
N VAL A 21 -20.38 -18.61 -7.41
CA VAL A 21 -21.03 -18.42 -6.09
C VAL A 21 -22.38 -19.09 -5.97
N GLU A 22 -23.11 -19.24 -7.07
CA GLU A 22 -24.46 -19.84 -7.05
C GLU A 22 -24.41 -21.37 -6.89
N GLN A 23 -23.32 -21.99 -7.30
CA GLN A 23 -23.15 -23.45 -7.32
C GLN A 23 -22.03 -23.94 -6.39
N ASP A 24 -21.23 -23.03 -5.85
CA ASP A 24 -20.11 -23.39 -5.01
C ASP A 24 -20.58 -23.96 -3.66
N HIS A 25 -20.14 -25.17 -3.35
CA HIS A 25 -20.50 -25.88 -2.12
C HIS A 25 -20.03 -25.13 -0.84
N ARG A 26 -19.01 -24.28 -0.96
CA ARG A 26 -18.45 -23.49 0.15
C ARG A 26 -19.29 -22.25 0.50
N TYR A 27 -20.24 -21.86 -0.35
CA TYR A 27 -21.06 -20.65 -0.14
C TYR A 27 -21.72 -20.60 1.23
N ARG A 28 -22.23 -21.76 1.73
CA ARG A 28 -22.87 -21.83 3.03
C ARG A 28 -21.88 -21.54 4.16
N ASP A 29 -20.69 -22.13 4.11
CA ASP A 29 -19.63 -21.92 5.08
C ASP A 29 -19.13 -20.46 5.04
N PHE A 30 -18.98 -19.87 3.85
CA PHE A 30 -18.53 -18.49 3.68
C PHE A 30 -19.46 -17.47 4.34
N TRP A 31 -20.78 -17.53 4.04
CA TRP A 31 -21.70 -16.56 4.66
C TRP A 31 -21.88 -16.81 6.16
N GLN A 32 -21.78 -18.04 6.65
CA GLN A 32 -21.83 -18.35 8.08
C GLN A 32 -20.61 -17.76 8.81
N THR A 33 -19.42 -17.97 8.27
CA THR A 33 -18.19 -17.40 8.82
C THR A 33 -18.23 -15.87 8.79
N TYR A 34 -18.65 -15.27 7.66
CA TYR A 34 -18.80 -13.82 7.57
C TYR A 34 -19.80 -13.26 8.59
N HIS A 35 -20.93 -13.94 8.78
CA HIS A 35 -21.89 -13.56 9.82
C HIS A 35 -21.23 -13.60 11.20
N GLN A 36 -20.52 -14.67 11.57
CA GLN A 36 -19.83 -14.80 12.86
C GLN A 36 -18.83 -13.68 13.11
N LEU A 37 -18.06 -13.29 12.09
CA LEU A 37 -17.09 -12.19 12.18
C LEU A 37 -17.77 -10.83 12.38
N MET A 38 -18.99 -10.64 11.83
CA MET A 38 -19.62 -9.35 11.69
C MET A 38 -20.96 -9.19 12.44
N GLU A 39 -21.45 -10.21 13.14
CA GLU A 39 -22.75 -10.15 13.84
C GLU A 39 -22.82 -9.03 14.88
N ARG A 40 -21.73 -8.80 15.63
CA ARG A 40 -21.64 -7.71 16.60
C ARG A 40 -21.49 -6.33 15.97
N LYS A 41 -21.26 -6.27 14.66
CA LYS A 41 -21.25 -5.05 13.84
C LYS A 41 -22.56 -4.87 13.06
N GLY A 42 -23.60 -5.64 13.40
CA GLY A 42 -24.95 -5.50 12.85
C GLY A 42 -25.24 -6.27 11.56
N VAL A 43 -24.35 -7.17 11.13
CA VAL A 43 -24.60 -8.02 9.97
C VAL A 43 -25.51 -9.17 10.36
N THR A 44 -26.75 -9.16 9.86
CA THR A 44 -27.70 -10.26 10.07
C THR A 44 -27.38 -11.44 9.14
N VAL A 45 -27.91 -12.63 9.48
CA VAL A 45 -27.79 -13.83 8.62
C VAL A 45 -28.27 -13.54 7.17
N GLN A 46 -29.37 -12.81 7.03
CA GLN A 46 -29.91 -12.47 5.72
C GLN A 46 -28.98 -11.54 4.93
N LEU A 47 -28.43 -10.52 5.61
CA LEU A 47 -27.48 -9.61 5.00
C LEU A 47 -26.19 -10.33 4.60
N ALA A 48 -25.67 -11.20 5.46
CA ALA A 48 -24.47 -12.01 5.15
C ALA A 48 -24.65 -12.86 3.87
N LYS A 49 -25.81 -13.48 3.69
CA LYS A 49 -26.13 -14.22 2.47
C LYS A 49 -26.17 -13.34 1.23
N ILE A 50 -26.74 -12.13 1.34
CA ILE A 50 -26.85 -11.20 0.21
C ILE A 50 -25.46 -10.67 -0.18
N GLU A 51 -24.69 -10.20 0.80
CA GLU A 51 -23.34 -9.64 0.56
C GLU A 51 -22.41 -10.71 -0.04
N MET A 52 -22.41 -11.93 0.48
CA MET A 52 -21.58 -13.02 -0.03
C MET A 52 -21.91 -13.39 -1.50
N ARG A 53 -23.13 -13.14 -1.97
CA ARG A 53 -23.50 -13.35 -3.40
C ARG A 53 -23.09 -12.20 -4.30
N ARG A 54 -23.03 -10.98 -3.77
CA ARG A 54 -22.87 -9.75 -4.57
C ARG A 54 -21.46 -9.21 -4.61
N ARG A 55 -20.64 -9.53 -3.61
CA ARG A 55 -19.32 -8.89 -3.40
C ARG A 55 -18.19 -9.87 -3.69
N LEU A 56 -17.65 -9.80 -4.91
CA LEU A 56 -16.56 -10.68 -5.34
C LEU A 56 -15.31 -10.55 -4.44
N THR A 57 -15.00 -9.33 -4.01
CA THR A 57 -13.91 -9.10 -3.06
C THR A 57 -14.11 -9.83 -1.73
N LEU A 58 -15.36 -9.88 -1.25
CA LEU A 58 -15.69 -10.60 -0.01
C LEU A 58 -15.49 -12.11 -0.16
N ILE A 59 -15.81 -12.66 -1.33
CA ILE A 59 -15.57 -14.09 -1.64
C ILE A 59 -14.07 -14.38 -1.66
N GLY A 60 -13.29 -13.55 -2.39
CA GLY A 60 -11.85 -13.68 -2.44
C GLY A 60 -11.20 -13.54 -1.07
N ALA A 61 -11.65 -12.56 -0.27
CA ALA A 61 -11.19 -12.39 1.10
C ALA A 61 -11.53 -13.62 1.98
N MET A 62 -12.68 -14.25 1.76
CA MET A 62 -13.05 -15.47 2.50
C MET A 62 -12.18 -16.66 2.11
N LEU A 63 -11.87 -16.84 0.82
CA LEU A 63 -10.91 -17.86 0.36
C LEU A 63 -9.54 -17.69 1.03
N LEU A 64 -9.05 -16.45 1.08
CA LEU A 64 -7.78 -16.11 1.72
C LEU A 64 -7.86 -16.31 3.25
N HIS A 65 -8.97 -15.93 3.88
CA HIS A 65 -9.18 -16.11 5.32
C HIS A 65 -9.15 -17.59 5.71
N LYS A 66 -9.79 -18.46 4.92
CA LYS A 66 -9.83 -19.90 5.11
C LYS A 66 -8.52 -20.61 4.76
N GLY A 67 -7.56 -19.93 4.13
CA GLY A 67 -6.29 -20.52 3.71
C GLY A 67 -6.39 -21.40 2.47
N GLU A 68 -7.43 -21.20 1.66
CA GLU A 68 -7.61 -21.93 0.40
C GLU A 68 -6.79 -21.31 -0.75
N VAL A 69 -6.30 -20.09 -0.56
CA VAL A 69 -5.39 -19.37 -1.46
C VAL A 69 -4.32 -18.66 -0.64
N ASP A 70 -3.16 -18.42 -1.24
CA ASP A 70 -2.00 -17.79 -0.61
C ASP A 70 -2.05 -16.27 -0.65
N GLY A 71 -2.81 -15.70 -1.57
CA GLY A 71 -2.96 -14.25 -1.73
C GLY A 71 -4.20 -13.89 -2.53
N LEU A 72 -4.59 -12.63 -2.48
CA LEU A 72 -5.74 -12.06 -3.18
C LEU A 72 -5.32 -10.83 -3.97
N ILE A 73 -5.66 -10.80 -5.27
CA ILE A 73 -5.67 -9.59 -6.08
C ILE A 73 -7.11 -9.28 -6.41
N CYS A 74 -7.58 -8.10 -6.04
CA CYS A 74 -8.95 -7.64 -6.32
C CYS A 74 -8.95 -6.25 -6.94
N GLY A 75 -10.12 -5.76 -7.36
CA GLY A 75 -10.24 -4.47 -8.04
C GLY A 75 -10.99 -4.62 -9.36
N THR A 76 -10.59 -3.86 -10.39
CA THR A 76 -11.20 -3.76 -11.74
C THR A 76 -12.51 -2.95 -11.73
N TRP A 77 -13.35 -3.09 -10.72
CA TRP A 77 -14.63 -2.38 -10.59
C TRP A 77 -14.80 -1.84 -9.17
N GLY A 78 -15.21 -0.60 -9.04
CA GLY A 78 -15.37 0.08 -7.76
C GLY A 78 -14.13 0.90 -7.39
N THR A 79 -14.15 1.45 -6.19
CA THR A 79 -13.05 2.24 -5.62
C THR A 79 -12.22 1.40 -4.66
N THR A 80 -10.96 1.76 -4.47
CA THR A 80 -10.08 1.13 -3.45
C THR A 80 -10.75 1.08 -2.09
N GLN A 81 -11.42 2.16 -1.68
CA GLN A 81 -12.14 2.22 -0.41
C GLN A 81 -13.24 1.16 -0.27
N GLN A 82 -14.00 0.89 -1.35
CA GLN A 82 -15.04 -0.14 -1.31
C GLN A 82 -14.45 -1.55 -1.13
N HIS A 83 -13.32 -1.83 -1.75
CA HIS A 83 -12.62 -3.10 -1.58
C HIS A 83 -12.02 -3.23 -0.17
N LEU A 84 -11.41 -2.16 0.34
CA LEU A 84 -10.82 -2.14 1.69
C LEU A 84 -11.84 -2.45 2.79
N VAL A 85 -13.08 -1.98 2.66
CA VAL A 85 -14.15 -2.31 3.62
C VAL A 85 -14.31 -3.83 3.77
N HIS A 86 -14.35 -4.57 2.66
CA HIS A 86 -14.52 -6.02 2.70
C HIS A 86 -13.26 -6.75 3.17
N ILE A 87 -12.09 -6.23 2.82
CA ILE A 87 -10.81 -6.75 3.29
C ILE A 87 -10.69 -6.58 4.81
N ASP A 88 -11.01 -5.39 5.33
CA ASP A 88 -10.97 -5.10 6.76
C ASP A 88 -11.96 -5.96 7.56
N GLN A 89 -13.13 -6.24 6.99
CA GLN A 89 -14.17 -7.07 7.63
C GLN A 89 -13.75 -8.53 7.81
N VAL A 90 -12.91 -9.08 6.94
CA VAL A 90 -12.61 -10.52 6.89
C VAL A 90 -11.14 -10.81 7.19
N ILE A 91 -10.23 -10.03 6.66
CA ILE A 91 -8.79 -10.21 6.81
C ILE A 91 -8.26 -9.38 7.98
N GLY A 92 -8.68 -8.10 8.06
CA GLY A 92 -8.20 -7.16 9.06
C GLY A 92 -6.77 -6.67 8.81
N LYS A 93 -6.29 -5.87 9.77
CA LYS A 93 -4.91 -5.36 9.81
C LYS A 93 -3.99 -6.35 10.49
N ALA A 94 -2.71 -6.28 10.17
CA ALA A 94 -1.70 -7.14 10.79
C ALA A 94 -1.61 -6.87 12.30
N GLU A 95 -1.74 -7.94 13.10
CA GLU A 95 -1.56 -7.92 14.55
C GLU A 95 -0.12 -8.31 14.90
N GLY A 96 0.41 -7.79 16.00
CA GLY A 96 1.75 -8.08 16.46
C GLY A 96 2.85 -7.24 15.82
N GLY A 97 2.44 -6.22 15.08
CA GLY A 97 3.29 -5.13 14.60
C GLY A 97 4.11 -5.44 13.36
N SER A 98 4.66 -4.39 12.83
CA SER A 98 5.79 -4.42 11.93
C SER A 98 6.95 -5.17 12.61
N PRO A 99 7.71 -6.02 11.89
CA PRO A 99 8.87 -6.72 12.45
C PRO A 99 9.86 -5.81 13.18
N SER A 100 9.93 -4.53 12.79
CA SER A 100 10.85 -3.56 13.38
C SER A 100 10.29 -2.79 14.58
N THR A 101 8.98 -2.54 14.64
CA THR A 101 8.38 -1.70 15.69
C THR A 101 7.64 -2.49 16.77
N GLN A 102 7.25 -3.73 16.51
CA GLN A 102 6.44 -4.59 17.38
C GLN A 102 5.11 -3.94 17.83
N GLN A 103 4.63 -2.96 17.08
CA GLN A 103 3.35 -2.27 17.33
C GLN A 103 2.31 -2.75 16.33
N ASP A 104 1.07 -2.91 16.78
CA ASP A 104 -0.03 -3.29 15.90
C ASP A 104 -0.22 -2.28 14.78
N VAL A 105 -0.40 -2.78 13.56
CA VAL A 105 -0.70 -1.96 12.39
C VAL A 105 -2.08 -1.32 12.55
N ARG A 106 -2.14 0.02 12.49
CA ARG A 106 -3.37 0.78 12.73
C ARG A 106 -4.04 1.23 11.46
N ILE A 107 -3.30 1.32 10.36
CA ILE A 107 -3.78 1.85 9.08
C ILE A 107 -3.38 0.95 7.91
N TYR A 108 -4.15 1.05 6.83
CA TYR A 108 -3.71 0.57 5.52
C TYR A 108 -3.02 1.69 4.77
N ALA A 109 -2.11 1.35 3.87
CA ALA A 109 -1.52 2.29 2.92
C ALA A 109 -1.29 1.63 1.56
N CYS A 110 -1.00 2.44 0.54
CA CYS A 110 -0.65 1.93 -0.78
C CYS A 110 0.73 2.40 -1.23
N MET A 111 1.53 1.46 -1.70
CA MET A 111 2.82 1.72 -2.33
C MET A 111 2.77 1.40 -3.82
N ASN A 112 3.27 2.31 -4.64
CA ASN A 112 3.52 2.07 -6.06
C ASN A 112 5.03 2.11 -6.35
N ALA A 113 5.48 1.21 -7.22
CA ALA A 113 6.85 1.24 -7.74
C ALA A 113 6.85 1.65 -9.22
N LEU A 114 7.81 2.49 -9.59
CA LEU A 114 8.09 2.89 -10.97
C LEU A 114 9.50 2.46 -11.35
N MET A 115 9.60 1.68 -12.43
CA MET A 115 10.87 1.33 -13.06
C MET A 115 11.22 2.44 -14.08
N LEU A 116 11.91 3.47 -13.62
CA LEU A 116 12.36 4.57 -14.46
C LEU A 116 13.70 4.22 -15.14
N PRO A 117 14.10 4.91 -16.22
CA PRO A 117 15.41 4.72 -16.81
C PRO A 117 16.54 4.91 -15.78
N GLY A 118 17.30 3.85 -15.52
CA GLY A 118 18.43 3.86 -14.61
C GLY A 118 18.12 3.86 -13.12
N ARG A 119 16.83 3.86 -12.68
CA ARG A 119 16.46 3.83 -11.26
C ARG A 119 15.10 3.21 -11.01
N GLN A 120 14.91 2.75 -9.78
CA GLN A 120 13.61 2.32 -9.27
C GLN A 120 13.18 3.31 -8.18
N VAL A 121 11.92 3.75 -8.20
CA VAL A 121 11.35 4.64 -7.18
C VAL A 121 10.04 4.08 -6.68
N PHE A 122 9.89 4.11 -5.35
CA PHE A 122 8.69 3.72 -4.64
C PHE A 122 8.01 4.96 -4.07
N LEU A 123 6.70 5.04 -4.17
CA LEU A 123 5.90 6.19 -3.74
C LEU A 123 4.82 5.74 -2.76
N VAL A 124 4.68 6.45 -1.63
CA VAL A 124 3.66 6.23 -0.59
C VAL A 124 3.13 7.56 -0.06
N ASP A 125 1.88 7.64 0.40
CA ASP A 125 0.72 6.80 0.15
C ASP A 125 -0.03 7.34 -1.06
N THR A 126 -0.28 6.50 -2.05
CA THR A 126 -0.82 6.97 -3.33
C THR A 126 -2.34 6.85 -3.45
N HIS A 127 -3.04 6.07 -2.58
CA HIS A 127 -4.45 5.75 -2.81
C HIS A 127 -5.33 5.59 -1.56
N VAL A 128 -4.81 5.59 -0.34
CA VAL A 128 -5.60 5.23 0.85
C VAL A 128 -5.83 6.40 1.79
N ASN A 129 -4.77 7.05 2.28
CA ASN A 129 -4.88 8.07 3.32
C ASN A 129 -4.85 9.47 2.71
N HIS A 130 -5.96 10.20 2.80
CA HIS A 130 -6.10 11.52 2.16
C HIS A 130 -5.09 12.53 2.72
N ASP A 131 -5.07 12.71 4.03
CA ASP A 131 -4.14 13.64 4.72
C ASP A 131 -3.67 13.01 6.05
N PRO A 132 -2.74 12.04 5.99
CA PRO A 132 -2.27 11.33 7.17
C PRO A 132 -1.53 12.25 8.13
N SER A 133 -1.64 11.98 9.43
CA SER A 133 -0.87 12.64 10.50
C SER A 133 0.62 12.28 10.42
N ALA A 134 1.45 12.93 11.22
CA ALA A 134 2.88 12.62 11.29
C ALA A 134 3.12 11.18 11.81
N GLU A 135 2.30 10.74 12.75
CA GLU A 135 2.31 9.39 13.31
C GLU A 135 1.93 8.34 12.26
N GLU A 136 0.88 8.61 11.49
CA GLU A 136 0.46 7.74 10.39
C GLU A 136 1.49 7.70 9.26
N LEU A 137 2.09 8.84 8.90
CA LEU A 137 3.18 8.88 7.91
C LEU A 137 4.42 8.11 8.37
N CYS A 138 4.71 8.13 9.67
CA CYS A 138 5.78 7.31 10.24
C CYS A 138 5.49 5.82 10.03
N GLU A 139 4.28 5.37 10.39
CA GLU A 139 3.84 3.98 10.21
C GLU A 139 3.83 3.56 8.72
N ILE A 140 3.29 4.41 7.83
CA ILE A 140 3.30 4.20 6.37
C ILE A 140 4.73 4.03 5.85
N THR A 141 5.65 4.89 6.29
CA THR A 141 7.05 4.88 5.83
C THR A 141 7.75 3.60 6.28
N VAL A 142 7.54 3.17 7.51
CA VAL A 142 8.12 1.92 8.04
C VAL A 142 7.58 0.71 7.27
N MET A 143 6.26 0.61 7.11
CA MET A 143 5.66 -0.50 6.34
C MET A 143 6.18 -0.56 4.90
N ALA A 144 6.31 0.59 4.24
CA ALA A 144 6.84 0.64 2.87
C ALA A 144 8.32 0.23 2.81
N ALA A 145 9.13 0.70 3.75
CA ALA A 145 10.54 0.35 3.84
C ALA A 145 10.75 -1.15 4.10
N GLU A 146 9.96 -1.75 4.99
CA GLU A 146 10.00 -3.19 5.25
C GLU A 146 9.57 -4.02 4.03
N GLU A 147 8.55 -3.57 3.30
CA GLU A 147 8.13 -4.24 2.07
C GLU A 147 9.21 -4.16 0.98
N MET A 148 9.92 -3.03 0.87
CA MET A 148 11.08 -2.93 -0.02
C MET A 148 12.20 -3.91 0.37
N LEU A 149 12.46 -4.10 1.68
CA LEU A 149 13.41 -5.11 2.15
C LEU A 149 12.98 -6.54 1.77
N ARG A 150 11.68 -6.85 1.80
CA ARG A 150 11.16 -8.15 1.33
C ARG A 150 11.40 -8.35 -0.16
N PHE A 151 11.39 -7.28 -0.95
CA PHE A 151 11.79 -7.31 -2.37
C PHE A 151 13.32 -7.35 -2.58
N GLY A 152 14.12 -7.38 -1.51
CA GLY A 152 15.57 -7.35 -1.58
C GLY A 152 16.15 -5.97 -1.93
N ILE A 153 15.38 -4.90 -1.75
CA ILE A 153 15.76 -3.53 -2.09
C ILE A 153 16.01 -2.74 -0.79
N GLN A 154 17.22 -2.18 -0.65
CA GLN A 154 17.54 -1.32 0.49
C GLN A 154 16.80 0.02 0.38
N PRO A 155 15.91 0.36 1.35
CA PRO A 155 15.16 1.61 1.30
C PRO A 155 16.03 2.80 1.68
N LYS A 156 15.87 3.90 0.93
CA LYS A 156 16.42 5.22 1.20
C LYS A 156 15.30 6.23 1.08
N ALA A 157 14.74 6.63 2.21
CA ALA A 157 13.51 7.40 2.26
C ALA A 157 13.75 8.90 2.22
N ALA A 158 13.01 9.61 1.39
CA ALA A 158 12.94 11.06 1.37
C ALA A 158 11.54 11.53 1.73
N LEU A 159 11.44 12.35 2.78
CA LEU A 159 10.19 12.99 3.19
C LEU A 159 10.00 14.28 2.37
N LEU A 160 9.04 14.24 1.44
CA LEU A 160 8.86 15.28 0.43
C LEU A 160 8.01 16.45 0.92
N SER A 161 8.37 17.64 0.49
CA SER A 161 7.64 18.88 0.79
C SER A 161 7.93 19.92 -0.28
N HIS A 162 7.20 21.05 -0.21
CA HIS A 162 7.54 22.30 -0.90
C HIS A 162 8.70 23.06 -0.20
N SER A 163 9.27 22.52 0.85
CA SER A 163 10.31 23.11 1.69
C SER A 163 11.53 22.21 1.73
N ASN A 164 12.71 22.81 1.93
CA ASN A 164 13.97 22.11 2.15
C ASN A 164 14.47 22.38 3.56
N PHE A 165 14.56 21.34 4.40
CA PHE A 165 15.29 21.32 5.66
C PHE A 165 14.99 22.50 6.60
N GLY A 166 13.71 22.82 6.80
CA GLY A 166 13.27 23.84 7.74
C GLY A 166 13.00 25.23 7.13
N ASN A 167 12.99 25.36 5.81
CA ASN A 167 12.76 26.66 5.15
C ASN A 167 11.32 27.17 5.24
N SER A 168 10.37 26.36 5.71
CA SER A 168 8.96 26.73 5.80
C SER A 168 8.31 26.23 7.09
N ASP A 169 7.49 27.08 7.69
CA ASP A 169 6.65 26.72 8.84
C ASP A 169 5.19 26.41 8.45
N GLN A 170 4.93 26.20 7.17
CA GLN A 170 3.62 25.74 6.73
C GLN A 170 3.30 24.34 7.28
N PRO A 171 2.02 24.06 7.58
CA PRO A 171 1.62 22.83 8.29
C PRO A 171 2.16 21.53 7.66
N SER A 172 2.18 21.45 6.32
CA SER A 172 2.70 20.26 5.64
C SER A 172 4.20 20.05 5.85
N ALA A 173 5.01 21.12 5.84
CA ALA A 173 6.45 21.05 6.09
C ALA A 173 6.73 20.67 7.55
N VAL A 174 6.02 21.29 8.50
CA VAL A 174 6.10 20.97 9.93
C VAL A 174 5.72 19.52 10.18
N LYS A 175 4.66 19.02 9.52
CA LYS A 175 4.25 17.63 9.60
C LYS A 175 5.38 16.67 9.16
N MET A 176 6.03 16.94 8.03
CA MET A 176 7.12 16.09 7.54
C MET A 176 8.35 16.11 8.47
N ARG A 177 8.70 17.25 9.06
CA ARG A 177 9.78 17.32 10.10
C ARG A 177 9.43 16.49 11.33
N ARG A 178 8.16 16.54 11.79
CA ARG A 178 7.70 15.71 12.89
C ARG A 178 7.77 14.22 12.53
N THR A 179 7.37 13.85 11.32
CA THR A 179 7.51 12.48 10.81
C THR A 179 8.96 12.01 10.84
N LEU A 180 9.91 12.87 10.42
CA LEU A 180 11.33 12.55 10.49
C LEU A 180 11.79 12.27 11.92
N ALA A 181 11.36 13.10 12.89
CA ALA A 181 11.71 12.91 14.30
C ALA A 181 11.21 11.56 14.83
N LEU A 182 9.95 11.19 14.50
CA LEU A 182 9.37 9.89 14.85
C LEU A 182 10.11 8.72 14.20
N LEU A 183 10.46 8.83 12.92
CA LEU A 183 11.22 7.79 12.21
C LEU A 183 12.62 7.57 12.79
N ARG A 184 13.31 8.62 13.18
CA ARG A 184 14.62 8.52 13.84
C ARG A 184 14.54 7.78 15.18
N GLU A 185 13.43 7.91 15.88
CA GLU A 185 13.18 7.22 17.14
C GLU A 185 12.72 5.76 16.93
N GLN A 186 11.74 5.55 16.06
CA GLN A 186 11.06 4.26 15.91
C GLN A 186 11.73 3.32 14.89
N ALA A 187 12.43 3.87 13.90
CA ALA A 187 13.09 3.12 12.84
C ALA A 187 14.54 3.59 12.60
N PRO A 188 15.43 3.53 13.61
CA PRO A 188 16.81 4.00 13.50
C PRO A 188 17.65 3.24 12.46
N TRP A 189 17.16 2.10 11.99
CA TRP A 189 17.75 1.30 10.91
C TRP A 189 17.50 1.87 9.52
N LEU A 190 16.47 2.75 9.36
CA LEU A 190 16.07 3.31 8.08
C LEU A 190 16.90 4.54 7.72
N GLU A 191 17.49 4.52 6.55
CA GLU A 191 18.14 5.68 5.95
C GLU A 191 17.06 6.67 5.47
N VAL A 192 16.80 7.74 6.25
CA VAL A 192 15.71 8.69 6.00
C VAL A 192 16.14 10.13 6.30
N ASP A 193 15.70 11.09 5.49
CA ASP A 193 15.88 12.51 5.72
C ASP A 193 14.77 13.36 5.09
N GLY A 194 14.73 14.65 5.42
CA GLY A 194 13.77 15.65 4.94
C GLY A 194 13.43 16.68 6.02
N GLU A 195 12.48 17.55 5.79
CA GLU A 195 11.69 17.61 4.53
C GLU A 195 12.57 18.17 3.40
N MET A 196 12.29 17.72 2.18
CA MET A 196 13.02 18.19 1.00
C MET A 196 12.15 18.22 -0.26
N HIS A 197 12.59 18.98 -1.27
CA HIS A 197 12.01 18.95 -2.62
C HIS A 197 12.28 17.61 -3.32
N GLY A 198 11.40 17.26 -4.27
CA GLY A 198 11.51 16.01 -5.02
C GLY A 198 12.77 15.91 -5.90
N ASP A 199 13.28 17.02 -6.43
CA ASP A 199 14.54 17.05 -7.18
C ASP A 199 15.73 16.70 -6.30
N LEU A 200 15.81 17.23 -5.08
CA LEU A 200 16.86 16.88 -4.13
C LEU A 200 16.74 15.44 -3.62
N ALA A 201 15.55 14.88 -3.57
CA ALA A 201 15.36 13.48 -3.25
C ALA A 201 16.00 12.58 -4.32
N LEU A 202 15.84 12.94 -5.59
CA LEU A 202 16.28 12.14 -6.74
C LEU A 202 17.69 12.49 -7.25
N ASP A 203 18.34 13.50 -6.67
CA ASP A 203 19.72 13.91 -6.96
C ASP A 203 20.53 14.04 -5.65
N GLY A 204 21.20 12.96 -5.30
CA GLY A 204 22.00 12.89 -4.08
C GLY A 204 23.20 13.85 -4.08
N ALA A 205 23.74 14.19 -5.26
CA ALA A 205 24.84 15.14 -5.37
C ALA A 205 24.36 16.57 -5.08
N ALA A 206 23.25 16.99 -5.68
CA ALA A 206 22.61 18.27 -5.42
C ALA A 206 22.19 18.40 -3.94
N ARG A 207 21.58 17.33 -3.38
CA ARG A 207 21.23 17.29 -1.96
C ARG A 207 22.47 17.45 -1.05
N LYS A 208 23.55 16.73 -1.34
CA LYS A 208 24.78 16.79 -0.55
C LYS A 208 25.44 18.18 -0.60
N ALA A 209 25.31 18.88 -1.74
CA ALA A 209 25.81 20.25 -1.86
C ALA A 209 24.99 21.24 -1.01
N LEU A 210 23.66 21.08 -0.97
CA LEU A 210 22.77 21.94 -0.18
C LEU A 210 22.80 21.60 1.32
N MET A 211 22.80 20.31 1.65
CA MET A 211 22.77 19.78 3.01
C MET A 211 23.85 18.72 3.19
N PRO A 212 25.11 19.13 3.49
CA PRO A 212 26.23 18.21 3.68
C PRO A 212 25.99 17.12 4.74
N ASN A 213 25.15 17.43 5.74
CA ASN A 213 24.82 16.55 6.86
C ASN A 213 23.58 15.67 6.59
N SER A 214 23.07 15.65 5.35
CA SER A 214 21.96 14.75 5.00
C SER A 214 22.30 13.29 5.33
N THR A 215 21.35 12.60 5.95
CA THR A 215 21.49 11.22 6.42
C THR A 215 21.18 10.20 5.33
N VAL A 216 20.69 10.62 4.16
CA VAL A 216 20.43 9.73 3.01
C VAL A 216 21.64 9.75 2.08
N SER A 217 22.18 8.58 1.77
CA SER A 217 23.32 8.41 0.88
C SER A 217 22.86 8.22 -0.60
N GLY A 218 23.47 8.96 -1.53
CA GLY A 218 23.11 8.89 -2.96
C GLY A 218 21.64 9.32 -3.20
N ASP A 219 21.00 8.80 -4.24
CA ASP A 219 19.61 9.11 -4.56
C ASP A 219 18.63 8.35 -3.65
N ALA A 220 17.55 9.00 -3.24
CA ALA A 220 16.46 8.32 -2.54
C ALA A 220 15.68 7.43 -3.52
N ASN A 221 15.16 6.31 -3.01
CA ASN A 221 14.32 5.39 -3.77
C ASN A 221 12.94 5.15 -3.14
N LEU A 222 12.69 5.65 -1.92
CA LEU A 222 11.39 5.68 -1.28
C LEU A 222 10.96 7.13 -1.10
N LEU A 223 9.92 7.54 -1.81
CA LEU A 223 9.36 8.89 -1.78
C LEU A 223 8.11 8.92 -0.92
N VAL A 224 8.16 9.65 0.17
CA VAL A 224 7.06 9.80 1.14
C VAL A 224 6.44 11.17 0.98
N PHE A 225 5.16 11.22 0.69
CA PHE A 225 4.43 12.45 0.39
C PHE A 225 3.59 12.92 1.59
N PRO A 226 3.37 14.24 1.73
CA PRO A 226 2.61 14.79 2.85
C PRO A 226 1.11 14.44 2.82
N ASN A 227 0.57 14.09 1.65
CA ASN A 227 -0.83 13.72 1.45
C ASN A 227 -1.01 12.94 0.15
N MET A 228 -2.20 12.34 0.01
CA MET A 228 -2.55 11.49 -1.13
C MET A 228 -2.55 12.25 -2.46
N ASP A 229 -3.02 13.51 -2.49
CA ASP A 229 -3.06 14.28 -3.74
C ASP A 229 -1.66 14.47 -4.30
N ALA A 230 -0.70 14.88 -3.47
CA ALA A 230 0.69 15.04 -3.89
C ALA A 230 1.28 13.71 -4.38
N ALA A 231 1.05 12.61 -3.68
CA ALA A 231 1.55 11.29 -4.05
C ALA A 231 0.94 10.79 -5.36
N ASN A 232 -0.38 10.85 -5.49
CA ASN A 232 -1.11 10.37 -6.66
C ASN A 232 -0.78 11.18 -7.91
N ILE A 233 -0.74 12.51 -7.81
CA ILE A 233 -0.35 13.40 -8.92
C ILE A 233 1.08 13.09 -9.36
N ALA A 234 2.02 13.02 -8.42
CA ALA A 234 3.43 12.72 -8.72
C ALA A 234 3.57 11.35 -9.39
N TYR A 235 2.89 10.31 -8.87
CA TYR A 235 2.88 8.98 -9.44
C TYR A 235 2.42 8.99 -10.91
N ASN A 236 1.28 9.62 -11.20
CA ASN A 236 0.72 9.64 -12.54
C ASN A 236 1.58 10.47 -13.51
N LEU A 237 2.15 11.60 -13.08
CA LEU A 237 3.07 12.41 -13.88
C LEU A 237 4.36 11.66 -14.20
N LEU A 238 5.02 11.07 -13.20
CA LEU A 238 6.26 10.32 -13.38
C LEU A 238 6.05 9.09 -14.28
N LYS A 239 4.96 8.34 -14.06
CA LYS A 239 4.59 7.19 -14.89
C LYS A 239 4.46 7.55 -16.37
N THR A 240 3.86 8.70 -16.66
CA THR A 240 3.59 9.15 -18.05
C THR A 240 4.81 9.83 -18.67
N ALA A 241 5.47 10.73 -17.93
CA ALA A 241 6.59 11.52 -18.44
C ALA A 241 7.83 10.68 -18.78
N ALA A 242 8.06 9.61 -18.05
CA ALA A 242 9.23 8.77 -18.27
C ALA A 242 9.07 7.75 -19.44
N GLY A 243 7.95 7.76 -20.15
CA GLY A 243 7.75 7.09 -21.43
C GLY A 243 7.84 5.55 -21.39
N GLY A 244 6.69 4.86 -21.30
CA GLY A 244 6.64 3.40 -21.44
C GLY A 244 7.22 2.59 -20.26
N ASN A 245 7.30 3.18 -19.09
CA ASN A 245 7.84 2.54 -17.91
C ASN A 245 6.90 1.48 -17.32
N ILE A 246 7.50 0.51 -16.65
CA ILE A 246 6.78 -0.47 -15.87
C ILE A 246 6.38 0.17 -14.55
N ALA A 247 5.07 0.15 -14.27
CA ALA A 247 4.50 0.50 -12.98
C ALA A 247 4.05 -0.78 -12.28
N ILE A 248 4.43 -0.95 -11.02
CA ILE A 248 4.03 -2.08 -10.18
C ILE A 248 3.18 -1.54 -9.03
N GLY A 249 2.08 -2.20 -8.74
CA GLY A 249 1.17 -1.82 -7.69
C GLY A 249 -0.20 -1.36 -8.21
N PRO A 250 -1.06 -0.82 -7.34
CA PRO A 250 -0.77 -0.53 -5.93
C PRO A 250 -0.56 -1.80 -5.09
N VAL A 251 0.49 -1.79 -4.28
CA VAL A 251 0.74 -2.80 -3.25
C VAL A 251 0.09 -2.32 -1.96
N LEU A 252 -0.89 -3.06 -1.47
CA LEU A 252 -1.54 -2.74 -0.20
C LEU A 252 -0.61 -3.12 0.96
N LEU A 253 -0.40 -2.19 1.86
CA LEU A 253 0.37 -2.34 3.09
C LEU A 253 -0.58 -2.44 4.29
N GLY A 254 -0.15 -3.13 5.35
CA GLY A 254 -0.84 -3.18 6.62
C GLY A 254 -1.92 -4.27 6.74
N ALA A 255 -2.21 -5.04 5.71
CA ALA A 255 -3.16 -6.15 5.78
C ALA A 255 -2.54 -7.38 6.49
N ALA A 256 -3.37 -8.11 7.27
CA ALA A 256 -2.94 -9.30 8.01
C ALA A 256 -2.53 -10.48 7.11
N LYS A 257 -2.98 -10.48 5.85
CA LYS A 257 -2.62 -11.49 4.84
C LYS A 257 -2.33 -10.82 3.50
N PRO A 258 -1.63 -11.49 2.57
CA PRO A 258 -1.30 -10.93 1.26
C PRO A 258 -2.57 -10.61 0.44
N VAL A 259 -2.91 -9.34 0.34
CA VAL A 259 -4.03 -8.85 -0.46
C VAL A 259 -3.69 -7.51 -1.08
N HIS A 260 -4.03 -7.34 -2.37
CA HIS A 260 -3.76 -6.11 -3.12
C HIS A 260 -5.00 -5.68 -3.91
N VAL A 261 -5.18 -4.33 -3.99
CA VAL A 261 -6.37 -3.72 -4.64
C VAL A 261 -5.92 -2.81 -5.77
#